data_d63132878ce17146bad7349127f69e1e
#
_entry.id   d63132878ce17146bad7349127f69e1e
#
_cell.length_a   1.000
_cell.length_b   1.000
_cell.length_c   1.000
_cell.angle_alpha   90.00
_cell.angle_beta   90.00
_cell.angle_gamma   90.00
#
_symmetry.space_group_name_H-M   'P 1'
#
loop_
_entity.id
_entity.type
_entity.pdbx_description
1 polymer ?
#
loop_
_entity_poly.entity_id
_entity_poly.type
_entity_poly.pdbx_seq_one_letter_code
_entity_poly.pdbx_strand_id
1 'polypeptide(L)'
;MHHLASNTQGLNRFRDIAKRLAQTLLIGAWLIAGGAVASLTDAETLDAAELAPLPEHEATTRHILKALRERHYLYQLLDDESSALIFDEYLSALDPSKSYFSAQDMLAFEPYRITLDNALRRGDLRPAFSIFNQYQAQTTLRLTWVISQLEQG
;
A
#
# COMPACT_ATOMS: atom_id res chain seq x y z
N MET A 1 -35.93 12.25 9.85
CA MET A 1 -34.76 12.81 9.16
C MET A 1 -33.41 12.62 9.90
N HIS A 2 -33.35 11.83 10.99
CA HIS A 2 -32.12 11.65 11.80
C HIS A 2 -31.22 10.46 11.42
N HIS A 3 -31.62 9.61 10.46
CA HIS A 3 -30.88 8.36 10.16
C HIS A 3 -29.74 8.51 9.12
N LEU A 4 -29.73 9.61 8.35
CA LEU A 4 -28.70 9.82 7.31
C LEU A 4 -27.41 10.46 7.82
N ALA A 5 -27.46 11.20 8.93
CA ALA A 5 -26.28 11.87 9.50
C ALA A 5 -25.34 10.90 10.26
N SER A 6 -25.87 9.79 10.76
CA SER A 6 -25.09 8.78 11.49
C SER A 6 -24.17 7.97 10.57
N ASN A 7 -24.58 7.76 9.34
CA ASN A 7 -23.84 6.92 8.38
C ASN A 7 -22.62 7.65 7.80
N THR A 8 -22.71 8.95 7.58
CA THR A 8 -21.57 9.75 7.05
C THR A 8 -20.44 9.92 8.05
N GLN A 9 -20.71 9.94 9.35
CA GLN A 9 -19.66 9.99 10.38
C GLN A 9 -18.92 8.64 10.51
N GLY A 10 -19.60 7.53 10.32
CA GLY A 10 -19.01 6.19 10.27
C GLY A 10 -18.04 6.05 9.08
N LEU A 11 -18.49 6.44 7.90
CA LEU A 11 -17.69 6.41 6.68
C LEU A 11 -16.44 7.29 6.77
N ASN A 12 -16.55 8.48 7.32
CA ASN A 12 -15.38 9.36 7.46
C ASN A 12 -14.35 8.81 8.45
N ARG A 13 -14.79 8.24 9.57
CA ARG A 13 -13.88 7.57 10.52
C ARG A 13 -13.22 6.35 9.90
N PHE A 14 -13.96 5.60 9.09
CA PHE A 14 -13.43 4.43 8.40
C PHE A 14 -12.38 4.82 7.36
N ARG A 15 -12.62 5.87 6.57
CA ARG A 15 -11.63 6.42 5.63
C ARG A 15 -10.35 6.87 6.34
N ASP A 16 -10.45 7.49 7.51
CA ASP A 16 -9.27 7.89 8.28
C ASP A 16 -8.47 6.68 8.80
N ILE A 17 -9.15 5.60 9.17
CA ILE A 17 -8.50 4.33 9.56
C ILE A 17 -7.85 3.66 8.35
N ALA A 18 -8.55 3.61 7.21
CA ALA A 18 -8.02 3.07 5.97
C ALA A 18 -6.75 3.83 5.50
N LYS A 19 -6.77 5.17 5.59
CA LYS A 19 -5.58 6.02 5.33
C LYS A 19 -4.43 5.71 6.27
N ARG A 20 -4.70 5.53 7.56
CA ARG A 20 -3.67 5.19 8.54
C ARG A 20 -3.07 3.79 8.30
N LEU A 21 -3.90 2.82 7.94
CA LEU A 21 -3.43 1.47 7.56
C LEU A 21 -2.60 1.51 6.28
N ALA A 22 -3.04 2.24 5.25
CA ALA A 22 -2.28 2.45 4.03
C ALA A 22 -0.93 3.14 4.32
N GLN A 23 -0.92 4.19 5.15
CA GLN A 23 0.29 4.89 5.58
C GLN A 23 1.23 3.98 6.39
N THR A 24 0.70 3.11 7.23
CA THR A 24 1.51 2.18 8.04
C THR A 24 2.19 1.14 7.14
N LEU A 25 1.50 0.66 6.10
CA LEU A 25 2.06 -0.23 5.08
C LEU A 25 3.17 0.45 4.28
N LEU A 26 3.00 1.74 3.94
CA LEU A 26 4.02 2.55 3.27
C LEU A 26 5.25 2.80 4.15
N ILE A 27 5.07 3.13 5.43
CA ILE A 27 6.18 3.39 6.36
C ILE A 27 6.99 2.11 6.60
N GLY A 28 6.33 0.95 6.69
CA GLY A 28 7.01 -0.34 6.81
C GLY A 28 7.91 -0.64 5.60
N ALA A 29 7.49 -0.30 4.40
CA ALA A 29 8.28 -0.45 3.18
C ALA A 29 9.45 0.55 3.11
N TRP A 30 9.28 1.78 3.62
CA TRP A 30 10.32 2.82 3.61
C TRP A 30 11.44 2.60 4.63
N LEU A 31 11.16 2.03 5.79
CA LEU A 31 12.16 1.77 6.83
C LEU A 31 13.18 0.69 6.43
N ILE A 32 12.84 -0.18 5.49
CA ILE A 32 13.75 -1.21 4.96
C ILE A 32 14.72 -0.63 3.92
N ALA A 33 14.33 0.43 3.20
CA ALA A 33 15.17 1.08 2.20
C ALA A 33 16.25 2.01 2.78
N GLY A 34 16.20 2.34 4.08
CA GLY A 34 17.05 3.33 4.75
C GLY A 34 18.41 2.83 5.26
N GLY A 35 18.82 1.60 4.97
CA GLY A 35 19.97 0.95 5.61
C GLY A 35 21.26 0.83 4.81
N ALA A 36 21.38 1.34 3.59
CA ALA A 36 22.63 1.24 2.82
C ALA A 36 22.94 2.57 2.13
N VAL A 37 23.66 3.45 2.81
CA VAL A 37 24.49 4.48 2.16
C VAL A 37 25.73 3.76 1.61
N ALA A 38 25.57 3.04 0.50
CA ALA A 38 26.69 2.55 -0.28
C ALA A 38 27.26 3.69 -1.10
N SER A 39 28.57 3.81 -1.09
CA SER A 39 29.35 4.81 -1.80
C SER A 39 28.96 4.89 -3.27
N LEU A 40 28.66 6.10 -3.76
CA LEU A 40 28.37 6.43 -5.15
C LEU A 40 29.67 6.30 -6.00
N THR A 41 30.00 5.10 -6.42
CA THR A 41 31.14 4.90 -7.33
C THR A 41 30.97 3.71 -8.27
N ASP A 42 29.76 3.26 -8.57
CA ASP A 42 29.52 2.47 -9.77
C ASP A 42 28.08 2.69 -10.21
N ALA A 43 27.88 2.98 -11.50
CA ALA A 43 26.57 2.99 -12.14
C ALA A 43 26.07 1.54 -12.24
N GLU A 44 25.89 0.91 -11.09
CA GLU A 44 25.25 -0.39 -10.97
C GLU A 44 23.76 -0.18 -11.26
N THR A 45 23.27 -0.85 -12.27
CA THR A 45 21.85 -0.92 -12.62
C THR A 45 21.03 -0.94 -11.35
N LEU A 46 20.16 0.06 -11.16
CA LEU A 46 19.18 0.12 -10.09
C LEU A 46 18.18 -1.04 -10.30
N ASP A 47 18.65 -2.25 -10.08
CA ASP A 47 17.82 -3.44 -9.99
C ASP A 47 17.11 -3.34 -8.65
N ALA A 48 15.87 -2.82 -8.70
CA ALA A 48 15.04 -2.69 -7.51
C ALA A 48 14.70 -4.11 -7.04
N ALA A 49 15.43 -4.59 -6.04
CA ALA A 49 15.20 -5.89 -5.46
C ALA A 49 13.72 -6.03 -5.07
N GLU A 50 13.08 -7.11 -5.51
CA GLU A 50 11.70 -7.40 -5.17
C GLU A 50 11.56 -7.55 -3.65
N LEU A 51 10.73 -6.70 -3.05
CA LEU A 51 10.48 -6.73 -1.62
C LEU A 51 9.44 -7.79 -1.27
N ALA A 52 9.66 -8.48 -0.16
CA ALA A 52 8.73 -9.47 0.38
C ALA A 52 8.43 -9.20 1.86
N PRO A 53 7.22 -9.55 2.32
CA PRO A 53 6.88 -9.40 3.73
C PRO A 53 7.74 -10.32 4.59
N LEU A 54 8.24 -9.79 5.72
CA LEU A 54 8.95 -10.54 6.73
C LEU A 54 7.96 -11.18 7.73
N PRO A 55 8.34 -12.26 8.44
CA PRO A 55 7.46 -12.91 9.44
C PRO A 55 6.95 -11.98 10.55
N GLU A 56 7.77 -11.02 10.97
CA GLU A 56 7.39 -10.00 11.94
C GLU A 56 6.28 -9.06 11.44
N HIS A 57 6.19 -8.82 10.14
CA HIS A 57 5.11 -8.01 9.56
C HIS A 57 3.76 -8.70 9.72
N GLU A 58 3.71 -10.02 9.56
CA GLU A 58 2.50 -10.82 9.77
C GLU A 58 2.00 -10.71 11.22
N ALA A 59 2.91 -10.89 12.19
CA ALA A 59 2.59 -10.80 13.60
C ALA A 59 2.11 -9.39 13.98
N THR A 60 2.79 -8.36 13.49
CA THR A 60 2.45 -6.95 13.72
C THR A 60 1.07 -6.62 13.16
N THR A 61 0.77 -7.05 11.91
CA THR A 61 -0.53 -6.83 11.27
C THR A 61 -1.66 -7.43 12.09
N ARG A 62 -1.51 -8.67 12.54
CA ARG A 62 -2.51 -9.33 13.41
C ARG A 62 -2.69 -8.61 14.75
N HIS A 63 -1.61 -8.11 15.34
CA HIS A 63 -1.68 -7.31 16.59
C HIS A 63 -2.43 -6.00 16.40
N ILE A 64 -2.15 -5.27 15.32
CA ILE A 64 -2.84 -4.02 14.99
C ILE A 64 -4.34 -4.28 14.79
N LEU A 65 -4.71 -5.28 13.99
CA LEU A 65 -6.12 -5.63 13.77
C LEU A 65 -6.84 -6.04 15.04
N LYS A 66 -6.17 -6.80 15.93
CA LYS A 66 -6.70 -7.17 17.24
C LYS A 66 -6.95 -5.92 18.10
N ALA A 67 -5.99 -5.02 18.19
CA ALA A 67 -6.11 -3.79 18.96
C ALA A 67 -7.23 -2.86 18.44
N LEU A 68 -7.39 -2.76 17.11
CA LEU A 68 -8.47 -2.00 16.49
C LEU A 68 -9.86 -2.59 16.80
N ARG A 69 -9.96 -3.93 16.81
CA ARG A 69 -11.19 -4.64 17.17
C ARG A 69 -11.56 -4.45 18.64
N GLU A 70 -10.59 -4.61 19.55
CA GLU A 70 -10.82 -4.51 21.00
C GLU A 70 -11.15 -3.08 21.44
N ARG A 71 -10.67 -2.07 20.74
CA ARG A 71 -10.94 -0.65 21.05
C ARG A 71 -12.20 -0.09 20.39
N HIS A 72 -13.09 -0.92 19.88
CA HIS A 72 -14.34 -0.53 19.21
C HIS A 72 -14.20 0.38 17.98
N TYR A 73 -13.00 0.46 17.39
CA TYR A 73 -12.79 1.21 16.15
C TYR A 73 -13.24 0.43 14.91
N LEU A 74 -13.29 -0.92 15.00
CA LEU A 74 -13.74 -1.83 13.94
C LEU A 74 -15.00 -2.59 14.39
N TYR A 75 -16.08 -1.88 14.80
CA TYR A 75 -17.39 -2.53 14.94
C TYR A 75 -17.98 -2.93 13.59
N GLN A 76 -17.58 -2.30 12.51
CA GLN A 76 -17.83 -2.81 11.17
C GLN A 76 -16.77 -3.85 10.84
N LEU A 77 -17.24 -5.03 10.52
CA LEU A 77 -16.42 -6.15 10.08
C LEU A 77 -15.51 -5.68 8.93
N LEU A 78 -14.25 -6.08 8.93
CA LEU A 78 -13.46 -6.06 7.71
C LEU A 78 -14.19 -6.96 6.71
N ASP A 79 -14.84 -6.37 5.73
CA ASP A 79 -15.63 -7.00 4.69
C ASP A 79 -15.17 -6.52 3.30
N ASP A 80 -15.84 -6.97 2.25
CA ASP A 80 -15.48 -6.62 0.89
C ASP A 80 -15.56 -5.10 0.62
N GLU A 81 -16.50 -4.38 1.26
CA GLU A 81 -16.60 -2.92 1.16
C GLU A 81 -15.37 -2.24 1.80
N SER A 82 -14.98 -2.71 2.97
CA SER A 82 -13.77 -2.27 3.66
C SER A 82 -12.51 -2.60 2.86
N SER A 83 -12.47 -3.79 2.25
CA SER A 83 -11.40 -4.23 1.38
C SER A 83 -11.22 -3.27 0.20
N ALA A 84 -12.32 -2.92 -0.48
CA ALA A 84 -12.30 -1.98 -1.60
C ALA A 84 -11.81 -0.59 -1.18
N LEU A 85 -12.24 -0.08 -0.03
CA LEU A 85 -11.78 1.20 0.50
C LEU A 85 -10.28 1.20 0.83
N ILE A 86 -9.79 0.15 1.48
CA ILE A 86 -8.35 -0.01 1.80
C ILE A 86 -7.54 -0.08 0.52
N PHE A 87 -8.00 -0.82 -0.47
CA PHE A 87 -7.37 -0.94 -1.78
C PHE A 87 -7.26 0.43 -2.48
N ASP A 88 -8.36 1.17 -2.59
CA ASP A 88 -8.38 2.48 -3.24
C ASP A 88 -7.50 3.51 -2.52
N GLU A 89 -7.53 3.54 -1.20
CA GLU A 89 -6.67 4.44 -0.42
C GLU A 89 -5.18 4.04 -0.54
N TYR A 90 -4.87 2.75 -0.63
CA TYR A 90 -3.49 2.28 -0.81
C TYR A 90 -2.93 2.68 -2.18
N LEU A 91 -3.69 2.45 -3.25
CA LEU A 91 -3.29 2.89 -4.59
C LEU A 91 -3.15 4.42 -4.68
N SER A 92 -4.10 5.15 -4.10
CA SER A 92 -4.06 6.62 -4.05
C SER A 92 -2.87 7.16 -3.25
N ALA A 93 -2.42 6.44 -2.23
CA ALA A 93 -1.26 6.81 -1.44
C ALA A 93 0.07 6.57 -2.18
N LEU A 94 0.14 5.52 -3.02
CA LEU A 94 1.30 5.22 -3.85
C LEU A 94 1.37 6.13 -5.07
N ASP A 95 0.28 6.28 -5.78
CA ASP A 95 0.19 7.03 -7.05
C ASP A 95 -0.96 8.04 -7.04
N PRO A 96 -0.86 9.13 -6.26
CA PRO A 96 -1.92 10.13 -6.15
C PRO A 96 -2.20 10.86 -7.47
N SER A 97 -1.20 10.94 -8.34
CA SER A 97 -1.30 11.59 -9.65
C SER A 97 -1.74 10.65 -10.78
N LYS A 98 -1.90 9.36 -10.49
CA LYS A 98 -2.21 8.31 -11.47
C LYS A 98 -1.22 8.29 -12.64
N SER A 99 0.06 8.44 -12.34
CA SER A 99 1.12 8.62 -13.33
C SER A 99 1.99 7.39 -13.51
N TYR A 100 1.99 6.46 -12.56
CA TYR A 100 2.87 5.32 -12.54
C TYR A 100 2.18 4.01 -12.94
N PHE A 101 0.96 3.77 -12.44
CA PHE A 101 0.24 2.55 -12.78
C PHE A 101 -0.44 2.65 -14.13
N SER A 102 -0.19 1.66 -14.98
CA SER A 102 -0.89 1.50 -16.26
C SER A 102 -2.29 0.90 -16.06
N ALA A 103 -3.14 0.97 -17.09
CA ALA A 103 -4.44 0.30 -17.09
C ALA A 103 -4.31 -1.23 -16.92
N GLN A 104 -3.21 -1.82 -17.42
CA GLN A 104 -2.93 -3.25 -17.29
C GLN A 104 -2.56 -3.60 -15.84
N ASP A 105 -1.78 -2.76 -15.15
CA ASP A 105 -1.47 -2.93 -13.73
C ASP A 105 -2.75 -2.89 -12.90
N MET A 106 -3.63 -1.92 -13.17
CA MET A 106 -4.91 -1.79 -12.49
C MET A 106 -5.79 -3.03 -12.67
N LEU A 107 -5.85 -3.61 -13.87
CA LEU A 107 -6.56 -4.87 -14.11
C LEU A 107 -5.94 -6.06 -13.35
N ALA A 108 -4.61 -6.11 -13.25
CA ALA A 108 -3.92 -7.16 -12.50
C ALA A 108 -4.16 -7.07 -10.99
N PHE A 109 -4.38 -5.85 -10.46
CA PHE A 109 -4.65 -5.63 -9.04
C PHE A 109 -6.11 -5.79 -8.65
N GLU A 110 -7.05 -5.75 -9.61
CA GLU A 110 -8.49 -5.80 -9.34
C GLU A 110 -8.94 -6.99 -8.45
N PRO A 111 -8.34 -8.20 -8.54
CA PRO A 111 -8.67 -9.29 -7.62
C PRO A 111 -8.39 -8.98 -6.15
N TYR A 112 -7.46 -8.05 -5.85
CA TYR A 112 -7.15 -7.66 -4.48
C TYR A 112 -8.21 -6.75 -3.87
N ARG A 113 -9.00 -6.06 -4.69
CA ARG A 113 -10.06 -5.12 -4.26
C ARG A 113 -11.01 -5.72 -3.23
N ILE A 114 -11.41 -6.98 -3.42
CA ILE A 114 -12.39 -7.67 -2.57
C ILE A 114 -11.75 -8.76 -1.68
N THR A 115 -10.42 -8.90 -1.70
CA THR A 115 -9.73 -9.97 -0.95
C THR A 115 -8.72 -9.47 0.07
N LEU A 116 -8.45 -8.15 0.09
CA LEU A 116 -7.48 -7.53 1.01
C LEU A 116 -7.88 -7.71 2.48
N ASP A 117 -9.16 -7.61 2.82
CA ASP A 117 -9.67 -7.84 4.16
C ASP A 117 -9.31 -9.25 4.67
N ASN A 118 -9.49 -10.25 3.82
CA ASN A 118 -9.17 -11.63 4.11
C ASN A 118 -7.66 -11.87 4.24
N ALA A 119 -6.85 -11.22 3.40
CA ALA A 119 -5.41 -11.25 3.50
C ALA A 119 -4.93 -10.61 4.81
N LEU A 120 -5.41 -9.42 5.14
CA LEU A 120 -5.06 -8.70 6.37
C LEU A 120 -5.44 -9.49 7.63
N ARG A 121 -6.61 -10.16 7.66
CA ARG A 121 -7.01 -11.02 8.78
C ARG A 121 -6.03 -12.15 9.04
N ARG A 122 -5.40 -12.68 7.99
CA ARG A 122 -4.36 -13.72 8.09
C ARG A 122 -2.97 -13.14 8.35
N GLY A 123 -2.81 -11.81 8.29
CA GLY A 123 -1.51 -11.14 8.33
C GLY A 123 -0.76 -11.27 7.00
N ASP A 124 -1.41 -11.68 5.93
CA ASP A 124 -0.81 -11.85 4.62
C ASP A 124 -0.69 -10.49 3.89
N LEU A 125 0.51 -9.97 3.82
CA LEU A 125 0.82 -8.70 3.17
C LEU A 125 1.31 -8.86 1.72
N ARG A 126 1.40 -10.07 1.19
CA ARG A 126 1.86 -10.30 -0.20
C ARG A 126 1.11 -9.48 -1.24
N PRO A 127 -0.23 -9.29 -1.18
CA PRO A 127 -0.94 -8.42 -2.12
C PRO A 127 -0.43 -6.97 -2.09
N ALA A 128 -0.19 -6.42 -0.89
CA ALA A 128 0.31 -5.06 -0.74
C ALA A 128 1.75 -4.92 -1.27
N PHE A 129 2.62 -5.89 -0.98
CA PHE A 129 3.98 -5.92 -1.50
C PHE A 129 4.03 -6.09 -3.03
N SER A 130 3.14 -6.90 -3.61
CA SER A 130 3.03 -7.05 -5.06
C SER A 130 2.70 -5.72 -5.75
N ILE A 131 1.74 -4.96 -5.22
CA ILE A 131 1.40 -3.63 -5.73
C ILE A 131 2.58 -2.67 -5.55
N PHE A 132 3.24 -2.69 -4.39
CA PHE A 132 4.38 -1.82 -4.11
C PHE A 132 5.57 -2.10 -5.04
N ASN A 133 5.90 -3.36 -5.26
CA ASN A 133 6.99 -3.76 -6.17
C ASN A 133 6.73 -3.29 -7.60
N GLN A 134 5.48 -3.38 -8.07
CA GLN A 134 5.11 -2.85 -9.37
C GLN A 134 5.27 -1.32 -9.42
N TYR A 135 4.84 -0.60 -8.37
CA TYR A 135 5.06 0.84 -8.26
C TYR A 135 6.55 1.20 -8.31
N GLN A 136 7.38 0.46 -7.55
CA GLN A 136 8.83 0.67 -7.50
C GLN A 136 9.46 0.42 -8.88
N ALA A 137 9.08 -0.65 -9.58
CA ALA A 137 9.56 -0.95 -10.93
C ALA A 137 9.20 0.17 -11.92
N GLN A 138 7.96 0.64 -11.94
CA GLN A 138 7.52 1.74 -12.81
C GLN A 138 8.24 3.06 -12.48
N THR A 139 8.44 3.35 -11.20
CA THR A 139 9.17 4.55 -10.77
C THR A 139 10.64 4.49 -11.23
N THR A 140 11.30 3.35 -11.05
CA THR A 140 12.68 3.14 -11.48
C THR A 140 12.83 3.28 -12.99
N LEU A 141 11.96 2.66 -13.78
CA LEU A 141 11.96 2.79 -15.25
C LEU A 141 11.81 4.24 -15.67
N ARG A 142 10.90 4.98 -15.07
CA ARG A 142 10.66 6.39 -15.40
C ARG A 142 11.85 7.28 -15.04
N LEU A 143 12.43 7.08 -13.86
CA LEU A 143 13.62 7.83 -13.42
C LEU A 143 14.82 7.54 -14.32
N THR A 144 15.08 6.29 -14.66
CA THR A 144 16.15 5.91 -15.57
C THR A 144 15.98 6.56 -16.94
N TRP A 145 14.75 6.55 -17.47
CA TRP A 145 14.44 7.24 -18.73
C TRP A 145 14.69 8.75 -18.65
N VAL A 146 14.23 9.42 -17.60
CA VAL A 146 14.47 10.87 -17.41
C VAL A 146 15.95 11.20 -17.34
N ILE A 147 16.72 10.42 -16.58
CA ILE A 147 18.18 10.59 -16.47
C ILE A 147 18.83 10.45 -17.85
N SER A 148 18.47 9.41 -18.61
CA SER A 148 19.02 9.21 -19.96
C SER A 148 18.71 10.37 -20.93
N GLN A 149 17.54 11.04 -20.78
CA GLN A 149 17.22 12.22 -21.60
C GLN A 149 18.06 13.45 -21.21
N LEU A 150 18.35 13.60 -19.92
CA LEU A 150 19.19 14.72 -19.43
C LEU A 150 20.65 14.56 -19.84
N GLU A 151 21.13 13.35 -19.97
CA GLU A 151 22.51 13.06 -20.40
C GLU A 151 22.73 13.27 -21.91
N GLN A 152 21.65 13.26 -22.70
CA GLN A 152 21.70 13.43 -24.16
C GLN A 152 21.48 14.89 -24.62
N GLY A 153 21.08 15.79 -23.73
CA GLY A 153 20.80 17.21 -24.01
C GLY A 153 21.90 18.12 -23.58
#